data_c10975691a3bf9d59d490199168ab9ab
#
_entry.id   c10975691a3bf9d59d490199168ab9ab
#
_cell.length_a   1.000
_cell.length_b   1.000
_cell.length_c   1.000
_cell.angle_alpha   90.00
_cell.angle_beta   90.00
_cell.angle_gamma   90.00
#
_symmetry.space_group_name_H-M   'P 1'
#
loop_
_entity.id
_entity.type
_entity.pdbx_description
1 polymer ?
#
loop_
_entity_poly.entity_id
_entity_poly.type
_entity_poly.pdbx_seq_one_letter_code
_entity_poly.pdbx_strand_id
1 'polypeptide(L)'
;AAVGKDEAAQDIATTAVDLTQSVSVEAETFDRGNVTRLKTGYGLAIGAIAGAAGSNDMEYDITLPKPGAYHLVTRYAAADARSAEFKVGDQIVNNMASPNVTGTWNPDTQHWEYQGSFETSETNITFKVHRDGPIPHYDRFLFIPTESIKHGDYTPDPTILRKWRTVLAESKTVDGSVFQLWHRALETGFPIELSTDAGDIEKALLSDGAVTDFAKLADRYQRVFQLADAQGQQENSIALEAFREQLYADDGPYGELDAGKLTLAMATTDAIAAAEMERADLEKTKPDVPFAMAVEDGAPEDLRIHIRGNHITLGDQVPRRFPEVLSVGNREAIDKSRSGRLDLAQWLTSEEHPLTSRVMANRLWQWHVGEGLVRSPDNFGRLGLRPTHPELMDFLAIRFQELGWSMKEMHRLIMFSSTYRMSSEWNQEYDARDPENKLIWRMPRRRLSAEEIRDALLAVGNNIDLSFGGTLLPTPNRAYVTSTANVDVKVYETRRRSIYLPVVRSALYSMFQVFDFAEPSVPQGQRQTTNIASQALFIMNSKIVIEQAEALAQDVLTDESMEDEARVDKLFMKLFGRVARDGERLSCLSHIDQYQKALAESDVPAEVHVATSWQSLCRALLASNEFIYLD
;
A
#
# COMPACT_ATOMS: atom_id res chain seq x y z
N ALA A 1 43.78 -9.81 16.25
CA ALA A 1 44.21 -9.41 14.87
C ALA A 1 44.47 -10.63 13.97
N ALA A 2 45.19 -11.66 14.43
CA ALA A 2 45.44 -12.87 13.64
C ALA A 2 44.16 -13.67 13.37
N VAL A 3 43.34 -13.90 14.39
CA VAL A 3 42.08 -14.65 14.28
C VAL A 3 41.12 -13.99 13.29
N GLY A 4 41.01 -12.65 13.33
CA GLY A 4 40.13 -11.94 12.38
C GLY A 4 40.62 -11.97 10.93
N LYS A 5 41.93 -12.07 10.68
CA LYS A 5 42.49 -12.23 9.34
C LYS A 5 42.22 -13.61 8.78
N ASP A 6 42.32 -14.65 9.62
CA ASP A 6 42.02 -16.03 9.21
C ASP A 6 40.55 -16.22 8.86
N GLU A 7 39.61 -15.64 9.64
CA GLU A 7 38.19 -15.63 9.34
C GLU A 7 37.92 -14.90 8.02
N ALA A 8 38.50 -13.71 7.81
CA ALA A 8 38.36 -12.95 6.57
C ALA A 8 38.93 -13.71 5.37
N ALA A 9 40.01 -14.47 5.54
CA ALA A 9 40.57 -15.33 4.49
C ALA A 9 39.61 -16.47 4.11
N GLN A 10 38.92 -17.05 5.08
CA GLN A 10 37.93 -18.08 4.85
C GLN A 10 36.71 -17.55 4.07
N ASP A 11 36.27 -16.32 4.37
CA ASP A 11 35.14 -15.68 3.65
C ASP A 11 35.50 -15.14 2.28
N ILE A 12 36.76 -14.67 2.11
CA ILE A 12 37.20 -14.06 0.81
C ILE A 12 37.57 -15.11 -0.22
N ALA A 13 37.70 -16.33 0.18
CA ALA A 13 37.92 -17.31 -0.81
C ALA A 13 39.18 -18.09 -0.85
N THR A 14 39.75 -18.48 -0.22
CA THR A 14 40.75 -19.42 -0.69
C THR A 14 42.02 -19.46 0.10
N THR A 15 42.51 -20.64 0.19
CA THR A 15 43.92 -20.96 0.56
C THR A 15 45.01 -20.16 -0.21
N ALA A 16 44.59 -19.18 -1.02
CA ALA A 16 45.49 -18.42 -1.89
C ALA A 16 45.64 -16.92 -1.57
N VAL A 17 44.97 -16.39 -0.54
CA VAL A 17 45.12 -14.99 -0.13
C VAL A 17 46.24 -14.84 0.88
N ASP A 18 47.30 -14.11 0.49
CA ASP A 18 48.37 -13.73 1.40
C ASP A 18 47.97 -12.50 2.22
N LEU A 19 47.45 -12.73 3.42
CA LEU A 19 47.03 -11.66 4.34
C LEU A 19 48.17 -10.99 5.09
N THR A 20 49.43 -11.38 4.90
CA THR A 20 50.57 -10.75 5.58
C THR A 20 50.74 -9.27 5.24
N GLN A 21 50.28 -8.87 4.03
CA GLN A 21 50.32 -7.49 3.55
C GLN A 21 48.99 -6.74 3.74
N SER A 22 47.98 -7.37 4.34
CA SER A 22 46.69 -6.72 4.57
C SER A 22 46.71 -5.86 5.85
N VAL A 23 45.94 -4.76 5.86
CA VAL A 23 45.76 -3.86 6.98
C VAL A 23 44.41 -4.09 7.62
N SER A 24 44.38 -4.43 8.91
CA SER A 24 43.15 -4.60 9.69
C SER A 24 42.97 -3.40 10.63
N VAL A 25 41.79 -2.79 10.58
CA VAL A 25 41.43 -1.62 11.39
C VAL A 25 40.21 -1.97 12.22
N GLU A 26 40.34 -1.88 13.55
CA GLU A 26 39.21 -2.05 14.46
C GLU A 26 38.28 -0.84 14.36
N ALA A 27 36.95 -1.06 14.23
CA ALA A 27 36.02 0.02 13.93
C ALA A 27 35.96 1.11 15.02
N GLU A 28 36.20 0.75 16.29
CA GLU A 28 36.21 1.70 17.40
C GLU A 28 37.49 2.58 17.48
N THR A 29 38.48 2.36 16.60
CA THR A 29 39.74 3.11 16.60
C THR A 29 39.74 4.34 15.69
N PHE A 30 38.58 4.81 15.21
CA PHE A 30 38.52 5.99 14.37
C PHE A 30 39.18 7.23 15.00
N ASP A 31 39.85 8.03 14.16
CA ASP A 31 40.57 9.23 14.57
C ASP A 31 39.60 10.41 14.79
N ARG A 32 38.65 10.58 13.89
CA ARG A 32 37.64 11.64 13.92
C ARG A 32 36.27 11.07 13.65
N GLY A 33 35.25 11.54 14.39
CA GLY A 33 33.88 11.09 14.17
C GLY A 33 32.93 11.37 15.34
N ASN A 34 31.67 11.10 15.14
CA ASN A 34 30.60 11.38 16.12
C ASN A 34 29.80 10.14 16.54
N VAL A 35 30.23 8.94 16.16
CA VAL A 35 29.57 7.68 16.55
C VAL A 35 29.97 7.18 17.92
N THR A 36 29.18 6.30 18.52
CA THR A 36 29.43 5.70 19.81
C THR A 36 30.39 4.52 19.69
N ARG A 37 31.46 4.53 20.51
CA ARG A 37 32.41 3.43 20.64
C ARG A 37 31.93 2.44 21.69
N LEU A 38 31.65 1.21 21.29
CA LEU A 38 31.21 0.13 22.16
C LEU A 38 32.41 -0.78 22.47
N LYS A 39 33.12 -0.54 23.56
CA LYS A 39 34.35 -1.31 23.91
C LYS A 39 34.09 -2.67 24.56
N THR A 40 32.87 -2.92 25.07
CA THR A 40 32.53 -4.16 25.82
C THR A 40 31.07 -4.55 25.70
N GLY A 41 30.33 -3.97 24.74
CA GLY A 41 28.87 -4.07 24.68
C GLY A 41 28.32 -5.40 24.21
N TYR A 42 29.12 -6.24 23.60
CA TYR A 42 28.68 -7.46 22.95
C TYR A 42 28.96 -8.76 23.74
N GLY A 43 29.44 -8.68 24.96
CA GLY A 43 29.68 -9.87 25.80
C GLY A 43 30.86 -10.75 25.40
N LEU A 44 31.51 -10.48 24.25
CA LEU A 44 32.64 -11.26 23.72
C LEU A 44 33.99 -10.49 23.79
N ALA A 45 34.06 -9.35 24.49
CA ALA A 45 35.21 -8.44 24.52
C ALA A 45 35.61 -7.89 23.12
N ILE A 46 34.70 -7.88 22.18
CA ILE A 46 34.85 -7.32 20.82
C ILE A 46 34.34 -5.89 20.85
N GLY A 47 35.15 -4.94 20.38
CA GLY A 47 34.73 -3.55 20.19
C GLY A 47 33.86 -3.41 18.96
N ALA A 48 32.99 -2.43 18.97
CA ALA A 48 32.16 -2.07 17.82
C ALA A 48 31.75 -0.59 17.87
N ILE A 49 31.23 -0.08 16.80
CA ILE A 49 30.67 1.26 16.74
C ILE A 49 29.18 1.19 16.43
N ALA A 50 28.42 2.12 16.98
CA ALA A 50 27.00 2.27 16.74
C ALA A 50 26.65 3.75 16.55
N GLY A 51 25.78 4.05 15.56
CA GLY A 51 25.30 5.39 15.28
C GLY A 51 23.93 5.66 15.89
N ALA A 52 23.68 6.92 16.25
CA ALA A 52 22.39 7.42 16.69
C ALA A 52 21.59 7.98 15.50
N ALA A 53 20.38 8.48 15.77
CA ALA A 53 19.63 9.27 14.80
C ALA A 53 20.39 10.58 14.47
N GLY A 54 20.48 10.91 13.19
CA GLY A 54 21.24 12.06 12.68
C GLY A 54 22.40 11.63 11.78
N SER A 55 23.25 12.59 11.36
CA SER A 55 24.44 12.27 10.57
C SER A 55 25.48 11.58 11.40
N ASN A 56 26.00 10.46 10.91
CA ASN A 56 27.04 9.66 11.54
C ASN A 56 28.26 9.62 10.62
N ASP A 57 29.39 10.11 11.13
CA ASP A 57 30.64 10.25 10.41
C ASP A 57 31.78 9.63 11.17
N MET A 58 32.66 8.91 10.47
CA MET A 58 33.92 8.37 11.01
C MET A 58 35.03 8.49 9.99
N GLU A 59 36.20 8.87 10.45
CA GLU A 59 37.41 8.93 9.63
C GLU A 59 38.55 8.19 10.33
N TYR A 60 39.27 7.41 9.52
CA TYR A 60 40.42 6.61 9.94
C TYR A 60 41.64 7.04 9.13
N ASP A 61 42.73 7.44 9.78
CA ASP A 61 44.00 7.69 9.14
C ASP A 61 44.81 6.39 9.11
N ILE A 62 44.93 5.78 7.95
CA ILE A 62 45.44 4.40 7.76
C ILE A 62 46.76 4.46 6.98
N THR A 63 47.76 3.72 7.44
CA THR A 63 49.00 3.50 6.70
C THR A 63 48.95 2.13 6.02
N LEU A 64 48.90 2.15 4.69
CA LEU A 64 49.00 0.97 3.84
C LEU A 64 50.45 0.54 3.63
N PRO A 65 50.72 -0.77 3.39
CA PRO A 65 52.09 -1.26 3.18
C PRO A 65 52.77 -0.65 1.92
N LYS A 66 51.96 -0.34 0.90
CA LYS A 66 52.46 0.26 -0.36
C LYS A 66 51.31 0.92 -1.13
N PRO A 67 51.60 1.81 -2.11
CA PRO A 67 50.60 2.24 -3.05
C PRO A 67 50.11 1.08 -3.92
N GLY A 68 48.90 1.18 -4.48
CA GLY A 68 48.32 0.17 -5.35
C GLY A 68 46.83 0.03 -5.22
N ALA A 69 46.31 -1.06 -5.77
CA ALA A 69 44.90 -1.43 -5.70
C ALA A 69 44.63 -2.31 -4.48
N TYR A 70 43.52 -2.02 -3.80
CA TYR A 70 43.09 -2.72 -2.59
C TYR A 70 41.62 -3.11 -2.67
N HIS A 71 41.31 -4.27 -2.08
CA HIS A 71 39.94 -4.66 -1.76
C HIS A 71 39.60 -4.29 -0.32
N LEU A 72 38.40 -3.74 -0.11
CA LEU A 72 37.86 -3.42 1.21
C LEU A 72 36.81 -4.44 1.61
N VAL A 73 37.00 -5.03 2.76
CA VAL A 73 36.10 -6.00 3.38
C VAL A 73 35.74 -5.53 4.77
N THR A 74 34.47 -5.65 5.16
CA THR A 74 33.97 -5.16 6.44
C THR A 74 33.29 -6.26 7.23
N ARG A 75 33.55 -6.33 8.54
CA ARG A 75 32.82 -7.17 9.48
C ARG A 75 31.79 -6.32 10.24
N TYR A 76 30.52 -6.73 10.18
CA TYR A 76 29.44 -5.98 10.82
C TYR A 76 28.25 -6.86 11.21
N ALA A 77 27.37 -6.31 12.10
CA ALA A 77 26.08 -6.87 12.46
C ALA A 77 24.96 -5.86 12.17
N ALA A 78 23.84 -6.33 11.62
CA ALA A 78 22.67 -5.50 11.30
C ALA A 78 21.36 -6.30 11.39
N ALA A 79 20.42 -5.82 12.20
CA ALA A 79 19.08 -6.39 12.27
C ALA A 79 18.11 -5.78 11.23
N ASP A 80 18.46 -4.65 10.65
CA ASP A 80 17.78 -4.01 9.52
C ASP A 80 18.80 -3.44 8.51
N ALA A 81 18.36 -3.17 7.28
CA ALA A 81 19.22 -2.65 6.22
C ALA A 81 19.65 -1.19 6.52
N ARG A 82 20.96 -0.97 6.71
CA ARG A 82 21.54 0.33 7.05
C ARG A 82 22.78 0.63 6.23
N SER A 83 22.67 0.69 4.93
CA SER A 83 23.83 0.99 4.08
C SER A 83 24.45 2.35 4.38
N ALA A 84 25.80 2.42 4.32
CA ALA A 84 26.60 3.61 4.51
C ALA A 84 27.44 3.93 3.27
N GLU A 85 27.92 5.15 3.15
CA GLU A 85 28.88 5.55 2.12
C GLU A 85 30.31 5.32 2.65
N PHE A 86 31.15 4.63 1.87
CA PHE A 86 32.57 4.41 2.13
C PHE A 86 33.42 5.16 1.13
N LYS A 87 34.38 5.96 1.62
CA LYS A 87 35.32 6.75 0.82
C LYS A 87 36.76 6.53 1.26
N VAL A 88 37.67 6.61 0.30
CA VAL A 88 39.11 6.73 0.54
C VAL A 88 39.59 8.04 -0.10
N GLY A 89 39.97 9.00 0.74
CA GLY A 89 40.15 10.38 0.30
C GLY A 89 38.86 10.93 -0.28
N ASP A 90 38.90 11.37 -1.53
CA ASP A 90 37.71 11.85 -2.28
C ASP A 90 37.05 10.76 -3.15
N GLN A 91 37.68 9.57 -3.27
CA GLN A 91 37.16 8.47 -4.07
C GLN A 91 36.07 7.71 -3.29
N ILE A 92 34.88 7.57 -3.89
CA ILE A 92 33.83 6.69 -3.36
C ILE A 92 34.21 5.25 -3.68
N VAL A 93 34.36 4.43 -2.65
CA VAL A 93 34.58 2.98 -2.76
C VAL A 93 33.24 2.25 -2.88
N ASN A 94 32.26 2.67 -2.07
CA ASN A 94 30.90 2.13 -2.11
C ASN A 94 29.94 3.17 -1.52
N ASN A 95 28.90 3.54 -2.26
CA ASN A 95 27.85 4.46 -1.79
C ASN A 95 26.70 3.75 -1.04
N MET A 96 26.70 2.42 -1.05
CA MET A 96 25.72 1.58 -0.36
C MET A 96 26.41 0.40 0.37
N ALA A 97 27.48 0.70 1.09
CA ALA A 97 28.24 -0.32 1.83
C ALA A 97 27.40 -0.96 2.95
N SER A 98 27.59 -2.27 3.16
CA SER A 98 26.93 -3.05 4.19
C SER A 98 25.38 -3.03 4.12
N PRO A 99 24.78 -3.31 2.97
CA PRO A 99 23.34 -3.22 2.75
C PRO A 99 22.56 -4.38 3.38
N ASN A 100 23.21 -5.48 3.71
CA ASN A 100 22.56 -6.72 4.06
C ASN A 100 22.18 -6.78 5.55
N VAL A 101 21.06 -7.44 5.82
CA VAL A 101 20.63 -7.80 7.17
C VAL A 101 21.36 -9.07 7.59
N THR A 102 22.06 -9.04 8.73
CA THR A 102 22.85 -10.18 9.22
C THR A 102 22.10 -11.02 10.24
N GLY A 103 20.90 -10.57 10.67
CA GLY A 103 20.04 -11.23 11.65
C GLY A 103 19.77 -10.41 12.88
N THR A 104 20.77 -10.14 13.70
CA THR A 104 20.65 -9.34 14.93
C THR A 104 21.71 -8.25 15.00
N TRP A 105 21.72 -7.47 16.08
CA TRP A 105 22.78 -6.51 16.38
C TRP A 105 23.94 -7.12 17.16
N ASN A 106 23.91 -8.43 17.40
CA ASN A 106 24.85 -9.12 18.27
C ASN A 106 26.09 -9.67 17.53
N PRO A 107 27.21 -9.90 18.20
CA PRO A 107 28.43 -10.39 17.57
C PRO A 107 28.32 -11.78 16.92
N ASP A 108 27.42 -12.62 17.41
CA ASP A 108 27.16 -13.96 16.87
C ASP A 108 26.55 -13.96 15.46
N THR A 109 26.01 -12.81 15.04
CA THR A 109 25.47 -12.60 13.69
C THR A 109 26.37 -11.73 12.82
N GLN A 110 27.56 -11.36 13.28
CA GLN A 110 28.55 -10.66 12.45
C GLN A 110 29.08 -11.57 11.35
N HIS A 111 29.22 -11.00 10.17
CA HIS A 111 29.94 -11.65 9.08
C HIS A 111 30.79 -10.65 8.29
N TRP A 112 31.73 -11.18 7.52
CA TRP A 112 32.54 -10.41 6.62
C TRP A 112 31.83 -10.20 5.29
N GLU A 113 31.87 -8.97 4.79
CA GLU A 113 31.28 -8.63 3.50
C GLU A 113 32.22 -7.76 2.68
N TYR A 114 32.37 -8.11 1.40
CA TYR A 114 33.14 -7.32 0.44
C TYR A 114 32.41 -6.03 0.13
N GLN A 115 33.12 -4.89 0.18
CA GLN A 115 32.53 -3.57 0.02
C GLN A 115 32.98 -2.84 -1.25
N GLY A 116 33.96 -3.35 -1.97
CA GLY A 116 34.47 -2.74 -3.19
C GLY A 116 36.00 -2.73 -3.25
N SER A 117 36.55 -2.09 -4.28
CA SER A 117 37.97 -1.89 -4.45
C SER A 117 38.28 -0.43 -4.76
N PHE A 118 39.49 -0.02 -4.45
CA PHE A 118 40.01 1.31 -4.75
C PHE A 118 41.48 1.24 -5.13
N GLU A 119 41.99 2.26 -5.77
CA GLU A 119 43.40 2.41 -6.11
C GLU A 119 43.95 3.69 -5.49
N THR A 120 45.14 3.61 -4.94
CA THR A 120 45.79 4.77 -4.32
C THR A 120 47.27 4.85 -4.72
N SER A 121 47.76 6.08 -4.96
CA SER A 121 49.15 6.38 -5.15
C SER A 121 49.93 6.68 -3.84
N GLU A 122 49.18 6.72 -2.70
CA GLU A 122 49.71 7.08 -1.41
C GLU A 122 49.67 5.91 -0.44
N THR A 123 50.60 5.84 0.49
CA THR A 123 50.62 4.86 1.59
C THR A 123 49.79 5.33 2.77
N ASN A 124 49.65 6.64 2.99
CA ASN A 124 48.80 7.20 4.04
C ASN A 124 47.49 7.65 3.45
N ILE A 125 46.40 6.99 3.83
CA ILE A 125 45.06 7.27 3.32
C ILE A 125 44.15 7.67 4.47
N THR A 126 43.12 8.46 4.18
CA THR A 126 41.99 8.68 5.09
C THR A 126 40.79 7.89 4.57
N PHE A 127 40.35 6.88 5.33
CA PHE A 127 39.13 6.13 5.08
C PHE A 127 37.97 6.77 5.82
N LYS A 128 36.85 7.02 5.11
CA LYS A 128 35.65 7.67 5.67
C LYS A 128 34.43 6.78 5.53
N VAL A 129 33.65 6.75 6.61
CA VAL A 129 32.31 6.13 6.64
C VAL A 129 31.31 7.20 6.99
N HIS A 130 30.30 7.35 6.15
CA HIS A 130 29.24 8.36 6.31
C HIS A 130 27.86 7.77 6.13
N ARG A 131 26.90 8.20 6.98
CA ARG A 131 25.47 7.95 6.79
C ARG A 131 24.60 8.98 7.49
N ASP A 132 23.57 9.49 6.81
CA ASP A 132 22.46 10.20 7.42
C ASP A 132 21.47 9.18 8.01
N GLY A 133 21.58 8.92 9.31
CA GLY A 133 20.81 7.94 10.05
C GLY A 133 21.65 6.89 10.77
N PRO A 134 21.04 5.97 11.52
CA PRO A 134 21.76 4.93 12.26
C PRO A 134 22.58 4.03 11.34
N ILE A 135 23.84 3.73 11.69
CA ILE A 135 24.73 2.83 10.97
C ILE A 135 24.57 1.37 11.44
N PRO A 136 25.04 0.36 10.66
CA PRO A 136 25.30 -0.98 11.17
C PRO A 136 26.26 -0.97 12.36
N HIS A 137 26.30 -2.03 13.13
CA HIS A 137 27.32 -2.21 14.16
C HIS A 137 28.61 -2.74 13.53
N TYR A 138 29.49 -1.84 13.12
CA TYR A 138 30.77 -2.21 12.56
C TYR A 138 31.72 -2.66 13.64
N ASP A 139 32.44 -3.76 13.37
CA ASP A 139 33.49 -4.32 14.20
C ASP A 139 34.87 -4.07 13.59
N ARG A 140 35.03 -4.33 12.28
CA ARG A 140 36.34 -4.32 11.65
C ARG A 140 36.32 -4.00 10.18
N PHE A 141 37.35 -3.32 9.68
CA PHE A 141 37.64 -3.08 8.28
C PHE A 141 38.96 -3.74 7.92
N LEU A 142 39.00 -4.43 6.76
CA LEU A 142 40.19 -5.11 6.26
C LEU A 142 40.49 -4.63 4.83
N PHE A 143 41.73 -4.13 4.65
CA PHE A 143 42.26 -3.64 3.39
C PHE A 143 43.25 -4.67 2.84
N ILE A 144 42.92 -5.33 1.73
CA ILE A 144 43.70 -6.43 1.15
C ILE A 144 44.28 -5.96 -0.18
N PRO A 145 45.63 -5.97 -0.37
CA PRO A 145 46.19 -5.65 -1.67
C PRO A 145 45.67 -6.61 -2.75
N THR A 146 45.22 -6.09 -3.87
CA THR A 146 44.67 -6.90 -4.99
C THR A 146 45.67 -7.95 -5.46
N GLU A 147 46.96 -7.65 -5.48
CA GLU A 147 48.01 -8.59 -5.86
C GLU A 147 48.26 -9.72 -4.86
N SER A 148 47.75 -9.61 -3.62
CA SER A 148 47.80 -10.69 -2.61
C SER A 148 46.80 -11.81 -2.93
N ILE A 149 45.93 -11.60 -3.88
CA ILE A 149 44.96 -12.57 -4.36
C ILE A 149 45.52 -13.18 -5.64
N LYS A 150 46.09 -14.37 -5.54
CA LYS A 150 46.76 -15.06 -6.67
C LYS A 150 45.78 -15.92 -7.45
N HIS A 151 45.21 -15.37 -8.50
CA HIS A 151 44.56 -16.15 -9.55
C HIS A 151 44.89 -15.51 -10.91
N GLY A 152 45.64 -16.19 -11.77
CA GLY A 152 45.94 -15.81 -13.16
C GLY A 152 45.71 -14.33 -13.54
N ASP A 153 45.44 -14.05 -14.77
CA ASP A 153 45.15 -12.68 -15.26
C ASP A 153 43.72 -12.17 -14.91
N TYR A 154 42.96 -12.92 -14.11
CA TYR A 154 41.56 -12.60 -13.74
C TYR A 154 41.40 -12.64 -12.21
N THR A 155 40.99 -11.52 -11.63
CA THR A 155 40.61 -11.41 -10.21
C THR A 155 39.09 -11.60 -10.08
N PRO A 156 38.61 -12.77 -9.68
CA PRO A 156 37.16 -12.97 -9.52
C PRO A 156 36.61 -12.15 -8.35
N ASP A 157 35.38 -11.66 -8.51
CA ASP A 157 34.65 -10.97 -7.46
C ASP A 157 34.53 -11.88 -6.22
N PRO A 158 34.95 -11.43 -5.03
CA PRO A 158 34.89 -12.24 -3.82
C PRO A 158 33.46 -12.71 -3.44
N THR A 159 32.45 -11.95 -3.80
CA THR A 159 31.03 -12.32 -3.56
C THR A 159 30.63 -13.51 -4.45
N ILE A 160 31.03 -13.47 -5.72
CA ILE A 160 30.82 -14.60 -6.65
C ILE A 160 31.55 -15.82 -6.18
N LEU A 161 32.82 -15.67 -5.74
CA LEU A 161 33.60 -16.80 -5.21
C LEU A 161 32.95 -17.42 -3.96
N ARG A 162 32.42 -16.61 -3.05
CA ARG A 162 31.69 -17.10 -1.88
C ARG A 162 30.44 -17.88 -2.29
N LYS A 163 29.63 -17.34 -3.19
CA LYS A 163 28.45 -18.04 -3.73
C LYS A 163 28.84 -19.37 -4.37
N TRP A 164 29.89 -19.41 -5.20
CA TRP A 164 30.39 -20.66 -5.77
C TRP A 164 30.83 -21.68 -4.72
N ARG A 165 31.47 -21.24 -3.65
CA ARG A 165 31.89 -22.14 -2.54
C ARG A 165 30.68 -22.70 -1.81
N THR A 166 29.66 -21.88 -1.54
CA THR A 166 28.40 -22.33 -0.92
C THR A 166 27.71 -23.37 -1.81
N VAL A 167 27.51 -23.04 -3.07
CA VAL A 167 26.90 -23.94 -4.06
C VAL A 167 27.65 -25.27 -4.17
N LEU A 168 28.99 -25.24 -4.25
CA LEU A 168 29.80 -26.45 -4.30
C LEU A 168 29.73 -27.27 -2.99
N ALA A 169 29.67 -26.61 -1.83
CA ALA A 169 29.57 -27.32 -0.55
C ALA A 169 28.19 -28.01 -0.38
N GLU A 170 27.13 -27.30 -0.68
CA GLU A 170 25.74 -27.79 -0.58
C GLU A 170 25.42 -28.87 -1.61
N SER A 171 25.97 -28.76 -2.82
CA SER A 171 25.77 -29.71 -3.88
C SER A 171 26.33 -31.12 -3.57
N LYS A 172 27.19 -31.26 -2.56
CA LYS A 172 27.74 -32.56 -2.15
C LYS A 172 26.68 -33.56 -1.66
N THR A 173 25.61 -33.04 -1.08
CA THR A 173 24.53 -33.87 -0.50
C THR A 173 23.32 -34.02 -1.42
N VAL A 174 23.34 -33.42 -2.62
CA VAL A 174 22.23 -33.45 -3.57
C VAL A 174 22.46 -34.52 -4.62
N ASP A 175 21.61 -35.55 -4.64
CA ASP A 175 21.59 -36.57 -5.69
C ASP A 175 21.22 -35.95 -7.05
N GLY A 176 22.03 -36.25 -8.08
CA GLY A 176 21.82 -35.69 -9.42
C GLY A 176 22.37 -34.28 -9.63
N SER A 177 23.10 -33.71 -8.65
CA SER A 177 23.74 -32.39 -8.79
C SER A 177 24.67 -32.33 -10.01
N VAL A 178 24.70 -31.20 -10.68
CA VAL A 178 25.64 -30.89 -11.78
C VAL A 178 27.10 -31.02 -11.34
N PHE A 179 27.41 -30.95 -10.06
CA PHE A 179 28.76 -31.05 -9.49
C PHE A 179 29.15 -32.44 -8.98
N GLN A 180 28.37 -33.49 -9.25
CA GLN A 180 28.72 -34.86 -8.85
C GLN A 180 30.09 -35.28 -9.33
N LEU A 181 30.46 -34.92 -10.57
CA LEU A 181 31.77 -35.24 -11.13
C LEU A 181 32.91 -34.52 -10.38
N TRP A 182 32.68 -33.30 -9.94
CA TRP A 182 33.62 -32.52 -9.12
C TRP A 182 33.85 -33.20 -7.78
N HIS A 183 32.80 -33.63 -7.10
CA HIS A 183 32.88 -34.29 -5.81
C HIS A 183 33.55 -35.66 -5.94
N ARG A 184 33.23 -36.41 -7.02
CA ARG A 184 33.89 -37.68 -7.32
C ARG A 184 35.40 -37.48 -7.53
N ALA A 185 35.82 -36.43 -8.23
CA ALA A 185 37.24 -36.09 -8.40
C ALA A 185 37.95 -35.82 -7.06
N LEU A 186 37.26 -35.17 -6.13
CA LEU A 186 37.81 -34.93 -4.78
C LEU A 186 37.95 -36.19 -3.95
N GLU A 187 37.10 -37.21 -4.14
CA GLU A 187 37.08 -38.43 -3.35
C GLU A 187 37.98 -39.54 -3.94
N THR A 188 37.97 -39.70 -5.28
CA THR A 188 38.65 -40.80 -5.94
C THR A 188 39.93 -40.43 -6.68
N GLY A 189 40.15 -39.11 -6.90
CA GLY A 189 41.28 -38.61 -7.68
C GLY A 189 41.09 -38.77 -9.19
N PHE A 190 42.19 -38.62 -9.93
CA PHE A 190 42.24 -38.67 -11.40
C PHE A 190 43.01 -39.90 -11.89
N PRO A 191 42.80 -40.39 -13.14
CA PRO A 191 41.92 -39.82 -14.18
C PRO A 191 40.46 -40.17 -13.97
N ILE A 192 39.54 -39.32 -14.50
CA ILE A 192 38.12 -39.60 -14.57
C ILE A 192 37.73 -39.87 -16.02
N GLU A 193 37.17 -41.02 -16.25
CA GLU A 193 36.69 -41.47 -17.55
C GLU A 193 35.17 -41.56 -17.59
N LEU A 194 34.60 -41.51 -18.79
CA LEU A 194 33.18 -41.65 -19.01
C LEU A 194 32.70 -43.03 -18.60
N SER A 195 31.76 -43.13 -17.68
CA SER A 195 31.14 -44.38 -17.27
C SER A 195 30.20 -44.93 -18.35
N THR A 196 30.05 -46.23 -18.42
CA THR A 196 29.07 -46.90 -19.32
C THR A 196 27.63 -46.50 -18.99
N ASP A 197 27.36 -46.14 -17.73
CA ASP A 197 26.04 -45.76 -17.21
C ASP A 197 25.95 -44.26 -16.95
N ALA A 198 26.81 -43.45 -17.63
CA ALA A 198 26.90 -42.00 -17.45
C ALA A 198 25.58 -41.31 -17.77
N GLY A 199 25.14 -40.44 -16.90
CA GLY A 199 24.01 -39.53 -17.11
C GLY A 199 24.34 -38.43 -18.12
N ASP A 200 23.35 -37.64 -18.51
CA ASP A 200 23.50 -36.57 -19.52
C ASP A 200 24.48 -35.49 -19.09
N ILE A 201 24.51 -35.15 -17.80
CA ILE A 201 25.46 -34.17 -17.21
C ILE A 201 26.92 -34.69 -17.37
N GLU A 202 27.17 -35.93 -17.03
CA GLU A 202 28.50 -36.55 -17.14
C GLU A 202 28.95 -36.65 -18.60
N LYS A 203 28.05 -37.00 -19.51
CA LYS A 203 28.31 -37.02 -20.97
C LYS A 203 28.68 -35.64 -21.48
N ALA A 204 27.97 -34.57 -21.03
CA ALA A 204 28.26 -33.20 -21.42
C ALA A 204 29.66 -32.76 -20.97
N LEU A 205 30.08 -33.15 -19.75
CA LEU A 205 31.39 -32.78 -19.20
C LEU A 205 32.55 -33.58 -19.75
N LEU A 206 32.33 -34.85 -20.10
CA LEU A 206 33.37 -35.77 -20.56
C LEU A 206 33.32 -36.10 -22.08
N SER A 207 32.56 -35.34 -22.86
CA SER A 207 32.43 -35.50 -24.31
C SER A 207 33.76 -35.49 -25.05
N ASP A 208 34.75 -34.75 -24.57
CA ASP A 208 36.09 -34.61 -25.18
C ASP A 208 37.14 -35.54 -24.53
N GLY A 209 36.72 -36.62 -23.86
CA GLY A 209 37.57 -37.64 -23.28
C GLY A 209 37.89 -37.48 -21.80
N ALA A 210 38.76 -38.32 -21.29
CA ALA A 210 39.13 -38.39 -19.87
C ALA A 210 39.72 -37.06 -19.34
N VAL A 211 39.38 -36.74 -18.09
CA VAL A 211 39.93 -35.59 -17.36
C VAL A 211 41.02 -36.09 -16.42
N THR A 212 42.20 -35.44 -16.48
CA THR A 212 43.41 -35.89 -15.79
C THR A 212 43.80 -35.06 -14.58
N ASP A 213 43.17 -33.90 -14.36
CA ASP A 213 43.44 -32.96 -13.27
C ASP A 213 42.28 -31.97 -13.06
N PHE A 214 42.30 -31.27 -11.92
CA PHE A 214 41.26 -30.29 -11.57
C PHE A 214 41.19 -29.08 -12.52
N ALA A 215 42.31 -28.67 -13.11
CA ALA A 215 42.29 -27.52 -14.03
C ALA A 215 41.49 -27.87 -15.29
N LYS A 216 41.72 -29.07 -15.85
CA LYS A 216 40.93 -29.53 -16.99
C LYS A 216 39.47 -29.79 -16.65
N LEU A 217 39.19 -30.25 -15.44
CA LEU A 217 37.80 -30.40 -14.96
C LEU A 217 37.10 -29.04 -14.90
N ALA A 218 37.78 -28.06 -14.33
CA ALA A 218 37.26 -26.67 -14.27
C ALA A 218 37.01 -26.08 -15.67
N ASP A 219 37.94 -26.27 -16.63
CA ASP A 219 37.76 -25.83 -18.01
C ASP A 219 36.54 -26.50 -18.69
N ARG A 220 36.24 -27.78 -18.35
CA ARG A 220 35.05 -28.45 -18.85
C ARG A 220 33.78 -27.84 -18.29
N TYR A 221 33.74 -27.62 -16.98
CA TYR A 221 32.62 -26.93 -16.34
C TYR A 221 32.43 -25.54 -16.93
N GLN A 222 33.49 -24.75 -17.08
CA GLN A 222 33.41 -23.41 -17.66
C GLN A 222 32.79 -23.45 -19.07
N ARG A 223 33.21 -24.36 -19.94
CA ARG A 223 32.64 -24.47 -21.28
C ARG A 223 31.17 -24.85 -21.26
N VAL A 224 30.78 -25.80 -20.43
CA VAL A 224 29.38 -26.24 -20.34
C VAL A 224 28.50 -25.12 -19.77
N PHE A 225 28.96 -24.38 -18.76
CA PHE A 225 28.26 -23.23 -18.25
C PHE A 225 28.14 -22.10 -19.28
N GLN A 226 29.18 -21.82 -20.05
CA GLN A 226 29.13 -20.83 -21.15
C GLN A 226 28.14 -21.25 -22.25
N LEU A 227 28.07 -22.51 -22.57
CA LEU A 227 27.08 -23.03 -23.52
C LEU A 227 25.66 -22.94 -22.96
N ALA A 228 25.46 -23.27 -21.70
CA ALA A 228 24.17 -23.17 -21.03
C ALA A 228 23.67 -21.72 -20.94
N ASP A 229 24.58 -20.74 -20.75
CA ASP A 229 24.27 -19.32 -20.72
C ASP A 229 23.96 -18.77 -22.13
N ALA A 230 24.74 -19.15 -23.13
CA ALA A 230 24.63 -18.63 -24.49
C ALA A 230 23.39 -19.13 -25.26
N GLN A 231 22.86 -20.32 -24.94
CA GLN A 231 21.74 -20.93 -25.69
C GLN A 231 20.35 -20.37 -25.32
N GLY A 232 20.22 -19.62 -24.25
CA GLY A 232 18.92 -19.07 -23.83
C GLY A 232 17.84 -20.15 -23.67
N GLN A 233 16.58 -19.82 -23.99
CA GLN A 233 15.44 -20.74 -23.89
C GLN A 233 15.16 -21.56 -25.17
N GLN A 234 16.06 -21.61 -26.14
CA GLN A 234 15.87 -22.34 -27.38
C GLN A 234 16.68 -23.64 -27.40
N GLU A 235 15.95 -24.74 -27.47
CA GLU A 235 16.35 -26.12 -27.62
C GLU A 235 16.93 -26.87 -26.39
N ASN A 236 16.11 -27.78 -25.93
CA ASN A 236 16.18 -28.54 -24.68
C ASN A 236 17.23 -29.64 -24.67
N SER A 237 18.43 -29.36 -24.23
CA SER A 237 19.25 -30.37 -23.59
C SER A 237 18.98 -30.31 -22.07
N ILE A 238 18.40 -31.36 -21.50
CA ILE A 238 18.12 -31.48 -20.05
C ILE A 238 19.36 -31.17 -19.21
N ALA A 239 20.55 -31.56 -19.71
CA ALA A 239 21.82 -31.26 -19.05
C ALA A 239 22.13 -29.76 -19.03
N LEU A 240 21.98 -29.05 -20.15
CA LEU A 240 22.26 -27.60 -20.21
C LEU A 240 21.28 -26.78 -19.39
N GLU A 241 20.02 -27.19 -19.32
CA GLU A 241 19.02 -26.56 -18.45
C GLU A 241 19.39 -26.70 -16.97
N ALA A 242 19.81 -27.87 -16.51
CA ALA A 242 20.29 -28.08 -15.15
C ALA A 242 21.50 -27.19 -14.79
N PHE A 243 22.45 -27.02 -15.72
CA PHE A 243 23.58 -26.12 -15.53
C PHE A 243 23.15 -24.66 -15.46
N ARG A 244 22.18 -24.27 -16.29
CA ARG A 244 21.64 -22.92 -16.30
C ARG A 244 20.87 -22.58 -15.03
N GLU A 245 19.99 -23.50 -14.58
CA GLU A 245 19.29 -23.36 -13.30
C GLU A 245 20.28 -23.18 -12.15
N GLN A 246 21.36 -23.94 -12.12
CA GLN A 246 22.39 -23.81 -11.08
C GLN A 246 23.12 -22.45 -11.10
N LEU A 247 23.27 -21.81 -12.27
CA LEU A 247 23.87 -20.49 -12.35
C LEU A 247 22.97 -19.39 -11.79
N TYR A 248 21.67 -19.47 -12.09
CA TYR A 248 20.71 -18.37 -11.89
C TYR A 248 19.65 -18.66 -10.81
N ALA A 249 19.74 -19.78 -10.08
CA ALA A 249 18.93 -20.00 -8.88
C ALA A 249 19.18 -18.88 -7.85
N ASP A 250 18.23 -18.60 -6.97
CA ASP A 250 18.34 -17.53 -5.97
C ASP A 250 19.62 -17.69 -5.11
N ASP A 251 20.00 -18.92 -4.79
CA ASP A 251 21.24 -19.33 -4.12
C ASP A 251 22.43 -19.55 -5.06
N GLY A 252 22.21 -19.47 -6.37
CA GLY A 252 23.21 -19.66 -7.42
C GLY A 252 24.24 -18.54 -7.46
N PRO A 253 25.40 -18.79 -8.15
CA PRO A 253 26.49 -17.80 -8.20
C PRO A 253 26.11 -16.51 -8.88
N TYR A 254 25.14 -16.49 -9.77
CA TYR A 254 24.61 -15.32 -10.48
C TYR A 254 23.16 -14.98 -10.11
N GLY A 255 22.52 -15.72 -9.21
CA GLY A 255 21.23 -15.38 -8.63
C GLY A 255 21.37 -14.10 -7.76
N GLU A 256 20.41 -13.19 -7.85
CA GLU A 256 20.39 -11.91 -7.10
C GLU A 256 21.69 -11.06 -7.17
N LEU A 257 22.49 -11.20 -8.24
CA LEU A 257 23.63 -10.33 -8.43
C LEU A 257 23.16 -8.95 -8.89
N ASP A 258 23.41 -7.96 -8.03
CA ASP A 258 23.36 -6.57 -8.42
C ASP A 258 24.42 -6.33 -9.51
N ALA A 259 23.97 -5.98 -10.72
CA ALA A 259 24.82 -5.81 -11.90
C ALA A 259 26.01 -4.83 -11.68
N GLY A 260 25.93 -3.97 -10.67
CA GLY A 260 27.00 -3.06 -10.28
C GLY A 260 28.19 -3.70 -9.57
N LYS A 261 28.14 -5.00 -9.23
CA LYS A 261 29.20 -5.71 -8.47
C LYS A 261 30.09 -6.62 -9.34
N LEU A 262 29.79 -6.76 -10.61
CA LEU A 262 30.63 -7.51 -11.55
C LEU A 262 31.75 -6.61 -12.08
N THR A 263 33.01 -7.07 -12.04
CA THR A 263 34.13 -6.40 -12.72
C THR A 263 33.99 -6.62 -14.22
N LEU A 264 33.13 -5.83 -14.85
CA LEU A 264 32.87 -5.89 -16.27
C LEU A 264 33.91 -5.09 -17.05
N ALA A 265 34.17 -5.48 -18.29
CA ALA A 265 34.98 -4.67 -19.18
C ALA A 265 34.41 -3.24 -19.28
N MET A 266 35.30 -2.22 -19.35
CA MET A 266 34.90 -0.80 -19.29
C MET A 266 33.83 -0.45 -20.35
N ALA A 267 33.90 -1.00 -21.55
CA ALA A 267 32.90 -0.84 -22.59
C ALA A 267 31.51 -1.40 -22.20
N THR A 268 31.47 -2.48 -21.40
CA THR A 268 30.22 -3.09 -20.91
C THR A 268 29.63 -2.25 -19.76
N THR A 269 30.48 -1.71 -18.90
CA THR A 269 30.07 -0.80 -17.82
C THR A 269 29.47 0.48 -18.39
N ASP A 270 30.10 1.05 -19.42
CA ASP A 270 29.59 2.23 -20.12
C ASP A 270 28.24 1.97 -20.82
N ALA A 271 28.09 0.81 -21.45
CA ALA A 271 26.81 0.39 -22.06
C ALA A 271 25.68 0.20 -21.02
N ILE A 272 26.00 -0.37 -19.86
CA ILE A 272 25.03 -0.51 -18.75
C ILE A 272 24.64 0.86 -18.22
N ALA A 273 25.62 1.75 -17.98
CA ALA A 273 25.36 3.12 -17.52
C ALA A 273 24.48 3.90 -18.53
N ALA A 274 24.74 3.76 -19.84
CA ALA A 274 23.91 4.37 -20.87
C ALA A 274 22.47 3.82 -20.86
N ALA A 275 22.29 2.50 -20.73
CA ALA A 275 20.98 1.87 -20.65
C ALA A 275 20.22 2.27 -19.36
N GLU A 276 20.90 2.42 -18.24
CA GLU A 276 20.32 2.92 -17.00
C GLU A 276 19.87 4.38 -17.10
N MET A 277 20.64 5.23 -17.76
CA MET A 277 20.24 6.61 -18.05
C MET A 277 18.99 6.64 -18.94
N GLU A 278 18.97 5.84 -20.01
CA GLU A 278 17.79 5.73 -20.88
C GLU A 278 16.57 5.23 -20.12
N ARG A 279 16.73 4.21 -19.27
CA ARG A 279 15.65 3.71 -18.38
C ARG A 279 15.12 4.80 -17.44
N ALA A 280 16.05 5.56 -16.82
CA ALA A 280 15.67 6.65 -15.92
C ALA A 280 14.92 7.77 -16.65
N ASP A 281 15.29 8.08 -17.89
CA ASP A 281 14.59 9.06 -18.71
C ASP A 281 13.21 8.55 -19.19
N LEU A 282 13.10 7.29 -19.54
CA LEU A 282 11.83 6.65 -19.85
C LEU A 282 10.91 6.60 -18.63
N GLU A 283 11.42 6.33 -17.43
CA GLU A 283 10.65 6.37 -16.20
C GLU A 283 10.08 7.78 -15.88
N LYS A 284 10.81 8.84 -16.19
CA LYS A 284 10.32 10.23 -16.05
C LYS A 284 9.15 10.54 -17.00
N THR A 285 9.13 9.90 -18.16
CA THR A 285 8.07 10.08 -19.17
C THR A 285 6.90 9.13 -18.99
N LYS A 286 7.00 8.19 -18.05
CA LYS A 286 5.95 7.23 -17.76
C LYS A 286 4.68 7.95 -17.31
N PRO A 287 3.54 7.74 -17.98
CA PRO A 287 2.30 8.37 -17.57
C PRO A 287 1.90 7.87 -16.15
N ASP A 288 1.46 8.80 -15.32
CA ASP A 288 0.87 8.46 -14.02
C ASP A 288 -0.50 7.81 -14.24
N VAL A 289 -0.51 6.50 -14.44
CA VAL A 289 -1.73 5.73 -14.65
C VAL A 289 -2.34 5.45 -13.29
N PRO A 290 -3.60 5.82 -13.06
CA PRO A 290 -4.28 5.50 -11.82
C PRO A 290 -4.40 3.98 -11.64
N PHE A 291 -4.06 3.51 -10.45
CA PHE A 291 -4.16 2.10 -10.09
C PHE A 291 -5.34 1.86 -9.16
N ALA A 292 -6.08 0.80 -9.42
CA ALA A 292 -7.06 0.28 -8.47
C ALA A 292 -6.43 -0.86 -7.65
N MET A 293 -6.84 -0.95 -6.39
CA MET A 293 -6.51 -2.12 -5.57
C MET A 293 -7.23 -3.34 -6.16
N ALA A 294 -6.47 -4.39 -6.41
CA ALA A 294 -6.99 -5.63 -6.97
C ALA A 294 -6.51 -6.83 -6.14
N VAL A 295 -7.06 -7.98 -6.42
CA VAL A 295 -6.67 -9.26 -5.84
C VAL A 295 -6.38 -10.25 -6.95
N GLU A 296 -5.42 -11.11 -6.74
CA GLU A 296 -5.16 -12.28 -7.59
C GLU A 296 -5.37 -13.57 -6.79
N ASP A 297 -5.48 -14.69 -7.50
CA ASP A 297 -5.65 -15.98 -6.87
C ASP A 297 -4.30 -16.49 -6.35
N GLY A 298 -4.27 -16.84 -5.05
CA GLY A 298 -3.21 -17.66 -4.50
C GLY A 298 -3.43 -19.14 -4.85
N ALA A 299 -2.71 -20.05 -4.20
CA ALA A 299 -2.96 -21.49 -4.31
C ALA A 299 -4.33 -21.82 -3.66
N PRO A 300 -5.31 -22.29 -4.44
CA PRO A 300 -6.63 -22.57 -3.90
C PRO A 300 -6.61 -23.89 -3.10
N GLU A 301 -7.19 -23.86 -1.91
CA GLU A 301 -7.25 -25.01 -1.02
C GLU A 301 -8.66 -25.18 -0.42
N ASP A 302 -9.10 -26.45 -0.31
CA ASP A 302 -10.30 -26.79 0.45
C ASP A 302 -9.95 -26.91 1.94
N LEU A 303 -10.62 -26.12 2.78
CA LEU A 303 -10.34 -26.08 4.21
C LEU A 303 -10.89 -27.31 4.95
N ARG A 304 -10.31 -27.60 6.10
CA ARG A 304 -10.81 -28.61 7.03
C ARG A 304 -11.76 -28.00 8.05
N ILE A 305 -12.70 -28.79 8.54
CA ILE A 305 -13.64 -28.36 9.59
C ILE A 305 -12.84 -27.99 10.84
N HIS A 306 -13.03 -26.80 11.37
CA HIS A 306 -12.51 -26.39 12.67
C HIS A 306 -13.45 -26.90 13.76
N ILE A 307 -13.11 -28.01 14.43
CA ILE A 307 -13.97 -28.63 15.45
C ILE A 307 -14.16 -27.64 16.60
N ARG A 308 -15.41 -27.29 16.89
CA ARG A 308 -15.80 -26.27 17.87
C ARG A 308 -15.16 -24.90 17.64
N GLY A 309 -14.85 -24.57 16.38
CA GLY A 309 -14.22 -23.30 16.02
C GLY A 309 -12.71 -23.22 16.30
N ASN A 310 -12.10 -24.29 16.78
CA ASN A 310 -10.66 -24.32 17.08
C ASN A 310 -9.84 -24.62 15.83
N HIS A 311 -8.99 -23.68 15.43
CA HIS A 311 -8.12 -23.79 14.25
C HIS A 311 -7.00 -24.84 14.36
N ILE A 312 -6.72 -25.32 15.58
CA ILE A 312 -5.71 -26.37 15.83
C ILE A 312 -6.34 -27.76 15.74
N THR A 313 -7.63 -27.89 16.11
CA THR A 313 -8.34 -29.19 16.09
C THR A 313 -9.14 -29.31 14.81
N LEU A 314 -8.52 -29.95 13.81
CA LEU A 314 -9.07 -30.08 12.47
C LEU A 314 -9.82 -31.40 12.28
N GLY A 315 -11.00 -31.33 11.67
CA GLY A 315 -11.78 -32.46 11.20
C GLY A 315 -11.55 -32.79 9.73
N ASP A 316 -12.58 -33.27 9.05
CA ASP A 316 -12.53 -33.66 7.65
C ASP A 316 -12.37 -32.44 6.73
N GLN A 317 -11.74 -32.64 5.56
CA GLN A 317 -11.66 -31.65 4.51
C GLN A 317 -13.02 -31.51 3.83
N VAL A 318 -13.45 -30.28 3.59
CA VAL A 318 -14.74 -29.96 2.97
C VAL A 318 -14.53 -29.23 1.66
N PRO A 319 -15.07 -29.76 0.55
CA PRO A 319 -14.98 -29.06 -0.72
C PRO A 319 -15.72 -27.72 -0.65
N ARG A 320 -15.16 -26.70 -1.30
CA ARG A 320 -15.77 -25.37 -1.42
C ARG A 320 -17.03 -25.48 -2.26
N ARG A 321 -18.15 -24.97 -1.73
CA ARG A 321 -19.46 -24.93 -2.39
C ARG A 321 -20.34 -23.86 -1.78
N PHE A 322 -21.42 -23.51 -2.48
CA PHE A 322 -22.40 -22.55 -1.97
C PHE A 322 -23.39 -23.20 -1.00
N PRO A 323 -24.02 -22.39 -0.09
CA PRO A 323 -25.02 -22.90 0.84
C PRO A 323 -26.20 -23.57 0.13
N GLU A 324 -26.53 -24.79 0.52
CA GLU A 324 -27.61 -25.57 -0.11
C GLU A 324 -28.97 -24.86 -0.05
N VAL A 325 -29.25 -24.17 1.06
CA VAL A 325 -30.52 -23.45 1.28
C VAL A 325 -30.74 -22.30 0.29
N LEU A 326 -29.69 -21.79 -0.34
CA LEU A 326 -29.72 -20.69 -1.31
C LEU A 326 -29.43 -21.16 -2.75
N SER A 327 -29.18 -22.45 -2.94
CA SER A 327 -28.81 -22.99 -4.27
C SER A 327 -29.97 -23.78 -4.85
N VAL A 328 -30.48 -23.35 -5.99
CA VAL A 328 -31.47 -24.09 -6.78
C VAL A 328 -30.71 -24.90 -7.84
N GLY A 329 -30.93 -26.21 -7.88
CA GLY A 329 -30.35 -27.09 -8.92
C GLY A 329 -28.96 -27.61 -8.58
N ASN A 330 -27.92 -27.15 -9.33
CA ASN A 330 -26.58 -27.73 -9.26
C ASN A 330 -25.85 -27.45 -7.95
N ARG A 331 -25.40 -28.53 -7.29
CA ARG A 331 -24.68 -28.53 -6.03
C ARG A 331 -23.21 -28.92 -6.19
N GLU A 332 -22.66 -28.73 -7.40
CA GLU A 332 -21.27 -29.12 -7.66
C GLU A 332 -20.30 -28.33 -6.79
N ALA A 333 -19.24 -29.00 -6.38
CA ALA A 333 -18.13 -28.36 -5.70
C ALA A 333 -17.39 -27.45 -6.70
N ILE A 334 -16.84 -26.36 -6.17
CA ILE A 334 -15.98 -25.47 -6.95
C ILE A 334 -14.73 -26.25 -7.38
N ASP A 335 -14.30 -26.07 -8.62
CA ASP A 335 -13.10 -26.68 -9.17
C ASP A 335 -11.88 -26.38 -8.28
N LYS A 336 -11.12 -27.43 -7.93
CA LYS A 336 -9.95 -27.33 -7.04
C LYS A 336 -8.83 -26.46 -7.61
N SER A 337 -8.75 -26.33 -8.93
CA SER A 337 -7.74 -25.51 -9.61
C SER A 337 -8.04 -24.00 -9.57
N ARG A 338 -9.20 -23.58 -9.12
CA ARG A 338 -9.63 -22.17 -9.08
C ARG A 338 -10.01 -21.74 -7.67
N SER A 339 -9.82 -20.45 -7.37
CA SER A 339 -10.20 -19.89 -6.05
C SER A 339 -11.70 -19.93 -5.77
N GLY A 340 -12.54 -19.97 -6.81
CA GLY A 340 -13.99 -19.91 -6.72
C GLY A 340 -14.57 -18.48 -6.67
N ARG A 341 -13.74 -17.43 -6.78
CA ARG A 341 -14.25 -16.04 -6.78
C ARG A 341 -15.15 -15.74 -7.95
N LEU A 342 -14.80 -16.22 -9.15
CA LEU A 342 -15.64 -16.06 -10.33
C LEU A 342 -16.94 -16.87 -10.19
N ASP A 343 -16.85 -18.10 -9.68
CA ASP A 343 -18.02 -18.96 -9.42
C ASP A 343 -18.95 -18.28 -8.40
N LEU A 344 -18.40 -17.65 -7.35
CA LEU A 344 -19.17 -16.87 -6.38
C LEU A 344 -19.87 -15.68 -7.04
N ALA A 345 -19.17 -14.93 -7.88
CA ALA A 345 -19.75 -13.80 -8.58
C ALA A 345 -20.90 -14.23 -9.50
N GLN A 346 -20.71 -15.29 -10.28
CA GLN A 346 -21.73 -15.86 -11.15
C GLN A 346 -22.95 -16.37 -10.38
N TRP A 347 -22.72 -17.08 -9.27
CA TRP A 347 -23.79 -17.56 -8.40
C TRP A 347 -24.59 -16.41 -7.79
N LEU A 348 -23.92 -15.38 -7.25
CA LEU A 348 -24.59 -14.21 -6.66
C LEU A 348 -25.41 -13.40 -7.67
N THR A 349 -25.00 -13.36 -8.93
CA THR A 349 -25.69 -12.63 -10.00
C THR A 349 -26.61 -13.50 -10.86
N SER A 350 -26.75 -14.78 -10.53
CA SER A 350 -27.69 -15.69 -11.18
C SER A 350 -29.13 -15.22 -10.97
N GLU A 351 -29.96 -15.36 -11.99
CA GLU A 351 -31.39 -15.06 -11.92
C GLU A 351 -32.11 -15.93 -10.87
N GLU A 352 -31.61 -17.13 -10.63
CA GLU A 352 -32.14 -18.07 -9.65
C GLU A 352 -31.74 -17.74 -8.20
N HIS A 353 -30.76 -16.82 -8.00
CA HIS A 353 -30.31 -16.49 -6.64
C HIS A 353 -31.40 -15.72 -5.88
N PRO A 354 -31.93 -16.27 -4.74
CA PRO A 354 -33.16 -15.76 -4.15
C PRO A 354 -33.02 -14.42 -3.43
N LEU A 355 -31.81 -13.98 -3.12
CA LEU A 355 -31.60 -12.83 -2.22
C LEU A 355 -30.95 -11.62 -2.87
N THR A 356 -29.99 -11.78 -3.79
CA THR A 356 -29.17 -10.65 -4.27
C THR A 356 -30.03 -9.52 -4.85
N SER A 357 -30.95 -9.85 -5.77
CA SER A 357 -31.84 -8.85 -6.36
C SER A 357 -32.80 -8.23 -5.34
N ARG A 358 -33.34 -9.03 -4.42
CA ARG A 358 -34.22 -8.54 -3.34
C ARG A 358 -33.51 -7.61 -2.39
N VAL A 359 -32.31 -7.97 -1.95
CA VAL A 359 -31.50 -7.13 -1.04
C VAL A 359 -31.18 -5.80 -1.71
N MET A 360 -30.77 -5.82 -2.99
CA MET A 360 -30.43 -4.59 -3.68
C MET A 360 -31.66 -3.73 -3.99
N ALA A 361 -32.77 -4.32 -4.41
CA ALA A 361 -34.04 -3.61 -4.59
C ALA A 361 -34.52 -2.96 -3.29
N ASN A 362 -34.39 -3.66 -2.16
CA ASN A 362 -34.71 -3.11 -0.84
C ASN A 362 -33.84 -1.92 -0.46
N ARG A 363 -32.54 -1.97 -0.76
CA ARG A 363 -31.62 -0.83 -0.52
C ARG A 363 -31.95 0.37 -1.40
N LEU A 364 -32.21 0.15 -2.68
CA LEU A 364 -32.62 1.22 -3.59
C LEU A 364 -33.91 1.89 -3.13
N TRP A 365 -34.90 1.10 -2.72
CA TRP A 365 -36.12 1.61 -2.11
C TRP A 365 -35.85 2.41 -0.83
N GLN A 366 -35.06 1.86 0.09
CA GLN A 366 -34.69 2.49 1.36
C GLN A 366 -34.00 3.85 1.15
N TRP A 367 -33.12 3.96 0.17
CA TRP A 367 -32.43 5.23 -0.11
C TRP A 367 -33.37 6.33 -0.56
N HIS A 368 -34.47 5.98 -1.22
CA HIS A 368 -35.48 6.94 -1.65
C HIS A 368 -36.52 7.24 -0.58
N VAL A 369 -37.00 6.22 0.11
CA VAL A 369 -38.15 6.32 1.03
C VAL A 369 -37.71 6.49 2.50
N GLY A 370 -36.44 6.19 2.81
CA GLY A 370 -35.89 6.22 4.17
C GLY A 370 -35.94 4.88 4.88
N GLU A 371 -36.98 4.08 4.65
CA GLU A 371 -37.14 2.74 5.22
C GLU A 371 -37.26 1.68 4.11
N GLY A 372 -36.64 0.51 4.31
CA GLY A 372 -36.76 -0.60 3.39
C GLY A 372 -38.15 -1.27 3.45
N LEU A 373 -38.56 -1.92 2.37
CA LEU A 373 -39.72 -2.81 2.38
C LEU A 373 -39.50 -3.95 3.39
N VAL A 374 -38.26 -4.48 3.47
CA VAL A 374 -37.76 -5.28 4.59
C VAL A 374 -37.03 -4.33 5.52
N ARG A 375 -37.61 -4.07 6.69
CA ARG A 375 -37.08 -3.10 7.67
C ARG A 375 -35.89 -3.62 8.48
N SER A 376 -35.44 -4.85 8.23
CA SER A 376 -34.17 -5.41 8.72
C SER A 376 -33.20 -5.59 7.55
N PRO A 377 -32.61 -4.50 6.99
CA PRO A 377 -31.87 -4.54 5.72
C PRO A 377 -30.61 -5.42 5.77
N ASP A 378 -30.07 -5.68 6.95
CA ASP A 378 -28.92 -6.58 7.18
C ASP A 378 -29.35 -8.04 7.43
N ASN A 379 -30.62 -8.33 7.54
CA ASN A 379 -31.11 -9.66 7.87
C ASN A 379 -32.36 -10.04 7.07
N PHE A 380 -32.15 -10.75 5.97
CA PHE A 380 -33.18 -11.36 5.14
C PHE A 380 -33.44 -12.84 5.50
N GLY A 381 -32.83 -13.30 6.57
CA GLY A 381 -32.98 -14.66 7.06
C GLY A 381 -34.20 -14.85 7.95
N ARG A 382 -34.28 -16.03 8.59
CA ARG A 382 -35.43 -16.45 9.44
C ARG A 382 -35.71 -15.48 10.60
N LEU A 383 -34.71 -14.81 11.13
CA LEU A 383 -34.84 -13.85 12.25
C LEU A 383 -35.04 -12.41 11.74
N GLY A 384 -35.02 -12.18 10.44
CA GLY A 384 -35.32 -10.88 9.85
C GLY A 384 -36.83 -10.61 9.80
N LEU A 385 -37.16 -9.34 9.56
CA LEU A 385 -38.54 -8.92 9.35
C LEU A 385 -39.04 -9.33 7.96
N ARG A 386 -40.32 -9.64 7.85
CA ARG A 386 -40.95 -9.88 6.56
C ARG A 386 -41.15 -8.56 5.81
N PRO A 387 -41.12 -8.57 4.48
CA PRO A 387 -41.44 -7.37 3.71
C PRO A 387 -42.84 -6.87 4.00
N THR A 388 -43.02 -5.56 4.13
CA THR A 388 -44.32 -4.93 4.33
C THR A 388 -45.23 -5.09 3.11
N HIS A 389 -44.61 -5.13 1.91
CA HIS A 389 -45.27 -5.30 0.59
C HIS A 389 -44.56 -6.39 -0.19
N PRO A 390 -44.86 -7.70 0.06
CA PRO A 390 -44.15 -8.82 -0.58
C PRO A 390 -44.17 -8.78 -2.11
N GLU A 391 -45.36 -8.51 -2.69
CA GLU A 391 -45.53 -8.46 -4.15
C GLU A 391 -44.73 -7.32 -4.79
N LEU A 392 -44.67 -6.15 -4.14
CA LEU A 392 -43.84 -5.03 -4.59
C LEU A 392 -42.35 -5.37 -4.51
N MET A 393 -41.93 -6.06 -3.42
CA MET A 393 -40.54 -6.52 -3.26
C MET A 393 -40.14 -7.45 -4.42
N ASP A 394 -40.98 -8.43 -4.73
CA ASP A 394 -40.73 -9.39 -5.80
C ASP A 394 -40.74 -8.72 -7.15
N PHE A 395 -41.70 -7.81 -7.41
CA PHE A 395 -41.74 -7.01 -8.63
C PHE A 395 -40.45 -6.21 -8.84
N LEU A 396 -40.01 -5.46 -7.82
CA LEU A 396 -38.78 -4.65 -7.92
C LEU A 396 -37.54 -5.52 -8.13
N ALA A 397 -37.46 -6.68 -7.45
CA ALA A 397 -36.33 -7.61 -7.57
C ALA A 397 -36.24 -8.21 -9.00
N ILE A 398 -37.37 -8.68 -9.55
CA ILE A 398 -37.41 -9.21 -10.90
C ILE A 398 -37.12 -8.11 -11.92
N ARG A 399 -37.76 -6.94 -11.76
CA ARG A 399 -37.52 -5.81 -12.65
C ARG A 399 -36.07 -5.33 -12.68
N PHE A 400 -35.38 -5.41 -11.56
CA PHE A 400 -33.95 -5.07 -11.46
C PHE A 400 -33.07 -6.01 -12.31
N GLN A 401 -33.40 -7.31 -12.31
CA GLN A 401 -32.72 -8.30 -13.17
C GLN A 401 -33.05 -8.05 -14.67
N GLU A 402 -34.31 -7.88 -15.00
CA GLU A 402 -34.75 -7.60 -16.37
C GLU A 402 -34.13 -6.33 -16.97
N LEU A 403 -33.88 -5.32 -16.15
CA LEU A 403 -33.19 -4.08 -16.53
C LEU A 403 -31.66 -4.23 -16.59
N GLY A 404 -31.14 -5.46 -16.59
CA GLY A 404 -29.71 -5.75 -16.64
C GLY A 404 -28.93 -5.20 -15.42
N TRP A 405 -29.53 -5.24 -14.23
CA TRP A 405 -28.95 -4.74 -12.98
C TRP A 405 -28.66 -3.22 -12.99
N SER A 406 -29.41 -2.45 -13.77
CA SER A 406 -29.26 -1.01 -13.90
C SER A 406 -29.86 -0.27 -12.71
N MET A 407 -29.02 0.23 -11.81
CA MET A 407 -29.46 1.09 -10.71
C MET A 407 -30.14 2.38 -11.21
N LYS A 408 -29.66 2.97 -12.31
CA LYS A 408 -30.25 4.19 -12.89
C LYS A 408 -31.71 3.99 -13.31
N GLU A 409 -32.00 2.87 -13.95
CA GLU A 409 -33.38 2.58 -14.35
C GLU A 409 -34.27 2.27 -13.14
N MET A 410 -33.75 1.63 -12.11
CA MET A 410 -34.48 1.43 -10.86
C MET A 410 -34.76 2.76 -10.13
N HIS A 411 -33.77 3.67 -10.05
CA HIS A 411 -33.99 5.01 -9.49
C HIS A 411 -35.12 5.72 -10.29
N ARG A 412 -35.08 5.66 -11.60
CA ARG A 412 -36.10 6.26 -12.47
C ARG A 412 -37.48 5.65 -12.20
N LEU A 413 -37.57 4.32 -12.13
CA LEU A 413 -38.80 3.60 -11.84
C LEU A 413 -39.41 4.04 -10.49
N ILE A 414 -38.61 4.11 -9.44
CA ILE A 414 -39.06 4.49 -8.09
C ILE A 414 -39.48 5.97 -8.07
N MET A 415 -38.66 6.88 -8.61
CA MET A 415 -38.89 8.32 -8.53
C MET A 415 -40.07 8.79 -9.36
N PHE A 416 -40.39 8.11 -10.48
CA PHE A 416 -41.56 8.43 -11.28
C PHE A 416 -42.86 7.78 -10.76
N SER A 417 -42.77 6.92 -9.75
CA SER A 417 -43.98 6.32 -9.15
C SER A 417 -44.86 7.36 -8.44
N SER A 418 -46.17 7.10 -8.40
CA SER A 418 -47.07 7.92 -7.60
C SER A 418 -46.77 7.88 -6.13
N THR A 419 -46.25 6.75 -5.63
CA THR A 419 -45.84 6.56 -4.22
C THR A 419 -44.73 7.53 -3.83
N TYR A 420 -43.68 7.68 -4.65
CA TYR A 420 -42.58 8.61 -4.35
C TYR A 420 -43.05 10.10 -4.38
N ARG A 421 -44.03 10.40 -5.19
CA ARG A 421 -44.56 11.76 -5.34
C ARG A 421 -45.74 12.10 -4.43
N MET A 422 -46.07 11.23 -3.46
CA MET A 422 -47.08 11.51 -2.45
C MET A 422 -46.66 12.66 -1.53
N SER A 423 -47.66 13.39 -0.99
CA SER A 423 -47.44 14.37 0.07
C SER A 423 -46.94 13.71 1.36
N SER A 424 -46.15 14.44 2.11
CA SER A 424 -45.75 14.08 3.48
C SER A 424 -46.76 14.54 4.54
N GLU A 425 -47.89 15.16 4.13
CA GLU A 425 -48.87 15.72 5.06
C GLU A 425 -49.45 14.64 5.98
N TRP A 426 -49.65 15.04 7.24
CA TRP A 426 -50.20 14.18 8.28
C TRP A 426 -51.74 14.06 8.12
N ASN A 427 -52.27 12.86 8.31
CA ASN A 427 -53.68 12.58 8.34
C ASN A 427 -54.06 11.76 9.56
N GLN A 428 -54.97 12.27 10.39
CA GLN A 428 -55.35 11.65 11.66
C GLN A 428 -55.95 10.25 11.50
N GLU A 429 -56.77 10.01 10.49
CA GLU A 429 -57.41 8.72 10.26
C GLU A 429 -56.39 7.64 9.88
N TYR A 430 -55.45 7.97 9.01
CA TYR A 430 -54.41 7.04 8.55
C TYR A 430 -53.36 6.81 9.64
N ASP A 431 -53.00 7.83 10.38
CA ASP A 431 -52.05 7.74 11.48
C ASP A 431 -52.62 6.82 12.59
N ALA A 432 -53.94 6.88 12.88
CA ALA A 432 -54.56 6.00 13.86
C ALA A 432 -54.53 4.51 13.44
N ARG A 433 -54.50 4.23 12.14
CA ARG A 433 -54.43 2.87 11.57
C ARG A 433 -53.03 2.32 11.41
N ASP A 434 -52.11 3.17 11.00
CA ASP A 434 -50.71 2.85 10.72
C ASP A 434 -49.78 4.00 11.17
N PRO A 435 -49.54 4.16 12.47
CA PRO A 435 -48.73 5.24 13.01
C PRO A 435 -47.25 5.16 12.59
N GLU A 436 -46.78 3.96 12.31
CA GLU A 436 -45.41 3.75 11.83
C GLU A 436 -45.27 3.93 10.31
N ASN A 437 -46.31 4.31 9.59
CA ASN A 437 -46.33 4.45 8.14
C ASN A 437 -45.76 3.22 7.39
N LYS A 438 -46.02 2.02 7.91
CA LYS A 438 -45.57 0.75 7.29
C LYS A 438 -46.20 0.51 5.93
N LEU A 439 -47.45 0.95 5.76
CA LEU A 439 -48.22 0.81 4.54
C LEU A 439 -48.01 1.98 3.57
N ILE A 440 -47.14 2.90 3.90
CA ILE A 440 -46.73 4.03 3.07
C ILE A 440 -47.96 4.86 2.59
N TRP A 441 -48.78 5.31 3.57
CA TRP A 441 -49.94 6.16 3.29
C TRP A 441 -49.59 7.62 3.07
N ARG A 442 -48.31 8.03 3.41
CA ARG A 442 -47.70 9.30 3.08
C ARG A 442 -46.24 9.12 2.75
N MET A 443 -45.59 10.10 2.08
CA MET A 443 -44.14 10.11 1.96
C MET A 443 -43.51 10.31 3.35
N PRO A 444 -42.56 9.43 3.77
CA PRO A 444 -41.87 9.62 5.04
C PRO A 444 -40.98 10.87 5.00
N ARG A 445 -41.05 11.68 6.05
CA ARG A 445 -40.04 12.72 6.27
C ARG A 445 -38.73 12.09 6.67
N ARG A 446 -37.65 12.43 5.99
CA ARG A 446 -36.33 11.96 6.34
C ARG A 446 -35.35 13.11 6.54
N ARG A 447 -34.46 12.97 7.53
CA ARG A 447 -33.36 13.89 7.67
C ARG A 447 -32.31 13.59 6.60
N LEU A 448 -31.68 14.64 6.05
CA LEU A 448 -30.51 14.52 5.18
C LEU A 448 -29.36 13.81 5.92
N SER A 449 -28.59 13.00 5.23
CA SER A 449 -27.35 12.43 5.74
C SER A 449 -26.27 13.50 5.92
N ALA A 450 -25.24 13.19 6.68
CA ALA A 450 -24.14 14.10 6.93
C ALA A 450 -23.52 14.67 5.64
N GLU A 451 -23.36 13.81 4.62
CA GLU A 451 -22.82 14.16 3.31
C GLU A 451 -23.80 15.06 2.53
N GLU A 452 -25.09 14.74 2.59
CA GLU A 452 -26.13 15.54 1.93
C GLU A 452 -26.25 16.94 2.55
N ILE A 453 -26.19 17.06 3.90
CA ILE A 453 -26.22 18.36 4.60
C ILE A 453 -25.02 19.21 4.18
N ARG A 454 -23.82 18.62 4.14
CA ARG A 454 -22.61 19.36 3.74
C ARG A 454 -22.68 19.82 2.29
N ASP A 455 -23.09 18.94 1.39
CA ASP A 455 -23.18 19.28 -0.04
C ASP A 455 -24.28 20.30 -0.30
N ALA A 456 -25.42 20.23 0.42
CA ALA A 456 -26.49 21.22 0.36
C ALA A 456 -26.01 22.59 0.83
N LEU A 457 -25.30 22.68 1.96
CA LEU A 457 -24.69 23.91 2.45
C LEU A 457 -23.78 24.55 1.38
N LEU A 458 -22.87 23.78 0.81
CA LEU A 458 -21.96 24.27 -0.23
C LEU A 458 -22.70 24.68 -1.51
N ALA A 459 -23.76 23.96 -1.88
CA ALA A 459 -24.54 24.24 -3.08
C ALA A 459 -25.31 25.54 -2.97
N VAL A 460 -26.01 25.79 -1.85
CA VAL A 460 -26.77 27.04 -1.66
C VAL A 460 -25.87 28.26 -1.53
N GLY A 461 -24.63 28.10 -1.03
CA GLY A 461 -23.60 29.12 -1.02
C GLY A 461 -22.91 29.33 -2.37
N ASN A 462 -23.27 28.60 -3.44
CA ASN A 462 -22.58 28.57 -4.74
C ASN A 462 -21.09 28.21 -4.65
N ASN A 463 -20.71 27.46 -3.63
CA ASN A 463 -19.33 27.12 -3.33
C ASN A 463 -18.95 25.66 -3.61
N ILE A 464 -19.89 24.84 -4.06
CA ILE A 464 -19.64 23.43 -4.32
C ILE A 464 -18.77 23.22 -5.56
N ASP A 465 -17.69 22.47 -5.42
CA ASP A 465 -16.86 22.02 -6.54
C ASP A 465 -17.39 20.68 -7.07
N LEU A 466 -17.91 20.69 -8.29
CA LEU A 466 -18.47 19.53 -8.98
C LEU A 466 -17.43 18.78 -9.83
N SER A 467 -16.15 19.13 -9.77
CA SER A 467 -15.11 18.43 -10.55
C SER A 467 -15.09 16.93 -10.25
N PHE A 468 -14.84 16.15 -11.30
CA PHE A 468 -14.89 14.70 -11.25
C PHE A 468 -13.49 14.10 -11.10
N GLY A 469 -13.37 13.01 -10.32
CA GLY A 469 -12.15 12.21 -10.19
C GLY A 469 -11.10 12.81 -9.24
N GLY A 470 -9.94 12.16 -9.16
CA GLY A 470 -8.85 12.52 -8.28
C GLY A 470 -9.05 12.11 -6.82
N THR A 471 -7.98 12.18 -6.05
CA THR A 471 -7.96 11.92 -4.60
C THR A 471 -7.65 13.19 -3.82
N LEU A 472 -8.21 13.30 -2.61
CA LEU A 472 -7.87 14.35 -1.64
C LEU A 472 -6.82 13.87 -0.62
N LEU A 473 -6.39 12.61 -0.69
CA LEU A 473 -5.32 12.11 0.17
C LEU A 473 -3.97 12.63 -0.32
N PRO A 474 -3.11 13.17 0.57
CA PRO A 474 -1.79 13.68 0.23
C PRO A 474 -0.75 12.55 0.04
N THR A 475 -1.19 11.32 -0.10
CA THR A 475 -0.32 10.15 -0.31
C THR A 475 -0.04 9.95 -1.79
N PRO A 476 1.22 9.63 -2.15
CA PRO A 476 1.56 9.27 -3.53
C PRO A 476 0.71 8.11 -4.05
N ASN A 477 0.53 8.03 -5.36
CA ASN A 477 -0.10 6.90 -6.00
C ASN A 477 0.60 5.59 -5.57
N ARG A 478 -0.18 4.56 -5.23
CA ARG A 478 0.28 3.27 -4.68
C ARG A 478 0.84 3.31 -3.25
N ALA A 479 0.93 4.44 -2.60
CA ALA A 479 1.34 4.48 -1.20
C ALA A 479 0.24 3.90 -0.30
N TYR A 480 0.66 3.13 0.69
CA TYR A 480 -0.25 2.53 1.66
C TYR A 480 -0.68 3.57 2.71
N VAL A 481 -1.97 3.78 2.86
CA VAL A 481 -2.52 4.66 3.91
C VAL A 481 -2.72 3.81 5.16
N THR A 482 -1.87 3.99 6.16
CA THR A 482 -2.01 3.30 7.45
C THR A 482 -3.05 3.98 8.34
N SER A 483 -3.68 3.23 9.24
CA SER A 483 -4.64 3.76 10.21
C SER A 483 -4.04 4.75 11.22
N THR A 484 -2.72 4.78 11.33
CA THR A 484 -1.95 5.69 12.19
C THR A 484 -1.49 6.96 11.46
N ALA A 485 -1.76 7.08 10.15
CA ALA A 485 -1.44 8.30 9.43
C ALA A 485 -2.20 9.47 10.06
N ASN A 486 -1.47 10.46 10.54
CA ASN A 486 -2.04 11.75 10.92
C ASN A 486 -2.62 12.38 9.67
N VAL A 487 -3.94 12.30 9.52
CA VAL A 487 -4.62 13.02 8.45
C VAL A 487 -4.61 14.48 8.81
N ASP A 488 -4.03 15.31 7.94
CA ASP A 488 -4.19 16.75 8.06
C ASP A 488 -5.69 17.05 7.92
N VAL A 489 -6.30 17.54 9.00
CA VAL A 489 -7.72 17.90 9.03
C VAL A 489 -8.10 18.93 7.96
N LYS A 490 -7.12 19.68 7.43
CA LYS A 490 -7.30 20.60 6.30
C LYS A 490 -7.84 19.92 5.03
N VAL A 491 -7.68 18.62 4.89
CA VAL A 491 -8.29 17.87 3.77
C VAL A 491 -9.81 18.02 3.73
N TYR A 492 -10.45 18.26 4.89
CA TYR A 492 -11.89 18.46 5.01
C TYR A 492 -12.36 19.90 4.74
N GLU A 493 -11.45 20.86 4.61
CA GLU A 493 -11.77 22.25 4.25
C GLU A 493 -12.04 22.44 2.74
N THR A 494 -11.91 21.38 1.96
CA THR A 494 -12.20 21.38 0.51
C THR A 494 -13.67 21.72 0.23
N ARG A 495 -13.93 22.32 -0.93
CA ARG A 495 -15.28 22.58 -1.45
C ARG A 495 -15.82 21.46 -2.36
N ARG A 496 -15.05 20.39 -2.56
CA ARG A 496 -15.47 19.23 -3.36
C ARG A 496 -16.65 18.52 -2.71
N ARG A 497 -17.44 17.83 -3.54
CA ARG A 497 -18.56 16.99 -3.07
C ARG A 497 -18.09 16.00 -2.00
N SER A 498 -18.95 15.76 -1.03
CA SER A 498 -18.65 14.88 0.12
C SER A 498 -18.28 13.46 -0.26
N ILE A 499 -18.71 12.96 -1.43
CA ILE A 499 -18.31 11.65 -1.97
C ILE A 499 -16.78 11.52 -2.19
N TYR A 500 -16.05 12.63 -2.33
CA TYR A 500 -14.60 12.64 -2.50
C TYR A 500 -13.82 12.80 -1.19
N LEU A 501 -14.51 13.04 -0.07
CA LEU A 501 -13.85 13.16 1.22
C LEU A 501 -13.29 11.80 1.66
N PRO A 502 -12.03 11.73 2.09
CA PRO A 502 -11.45 10.50 2.58
C PRO A 502 -12.10 10.09 3.91
N VAL A 503 -12.43 8.80 4.02
CA VAL A 503 -12.91 8.21 5.27
C VAL A 503 -11.74 7.52 5.96
N VAL A 504 -11.12 8.19 6.93
CA VAL A 504 -10.03 7.64 7.72
C VAL A 504 -10.61 7.19 9.07
N ARG A 505 -10.50 5.90 9.38
CA ARG A 505 -11.15 5.28 10.56
C ARG A 505 -10.78 5.96 11.88
N SER A 506 -9.52 6.38 12.02
CA SER A 506 -9.00 7.03 13.23
C SER A 506 -9.21 8.55 13.26
N ALA A 507 -9.64 9.17 12.17
CA ALA A 507 -9.75 10.63 12.03
C ALA A 507 -10.96 11.01 11.17
N LEU A 508 -12.14 10.53 11.55
CA LEU A 508 -13.37 10.85 10.84
C LEU A 508 -13.69 12.35 10.96
N TYR A 509 -14.15 12.96 9.89
CA TYR A 509 -14.54 14.37 9.84
C TYR A 509 -15.57 14.70 10.94
N SER A 510 -15.33 15.73 11.72
CA SER A 510 -16.16 16.09 12.89
C SER A 510 -17.64 16.32 12.55
N MET A 511 -17.94 16.95 11.41
CA MET A 511 -19.31 17.09 10.92
C MET A 511 -19.99 15.75 10.69
N PHE A 512 -19.26 14.77 10.13
CA PHE A 512 -19.79 13.44 9.89
C PHE A 512 -20.10 12.72 11.22
N GLN A 513 -19.23 12.87 12.22
CA GLN A 513 -19.49 12.31 13.55
C GLN A 513 -20.76 12.89 14.19
N VAL A 514 -20.98 14.21 14.05
CA VAL A 514 -22.14 14.90 14.63
C VAL A 514 -23.46 14.49 13.95
N PHE A 515 -23.44 14.22 12.63
CA PHE A 515 -24.63 13.90 11.84
C PHE A 515 -24.79 12.41 11.50
N ASP A 516 -24.39 11.53 12.42
CA ASP A 516 -24.64 10.09 12.37
C ASP A 516 -24.07 9.39 11.11
N PHE A 517 -22.88 9.80 10.66
CA PHE A 517 -22.18 9.04 9.62
C PHE A 517 -21.94 7.60 10.09
N ALA A 518 -21.98 6.65 9.15
CA ALA A 518 -21.77 5.26 9.47
C ALA A 518 -20.40 5.01 10.11
N GLU A 519 -20.35 4.17 11.15
CA GLU A 519 -19.11 3.71 11.75
C GLU A 519 -18.26 2.97 10.71
N PRO A 520 -17.08 3.48 10.31
CA PRO A 520 -16.34 2.93 9.19
C PRO A 520 -15.67 1.56 9.45
N SER A 521 -15.74 1.07 10.69
CA SER A 521 -15.15 -0.22 11.09
C SER A 521 -16.15 -1.38 11.01
N VAL A 522 -17.45 -1.10 10.87
CA VAL A 522 -18.52 -2.10 10.93
C VAL A 522 -19.49 -1.94 9.76
N PRO A 523 -19.83 -3.02 9.04
CA PRO A 523 -20.90 -2.97 8.05
C PRO A 523 -22.23 -2.60 8.69
N GLN A 524 -22.94 -1.63 8.12
CA GLN A 524 -24.25 -1.18 8.58
C GLN A 524 -25.23 -1.12 7.40
N GLY A 525 -26.37 -1.77 7.50
CA GLY A 525 -27.43 -1.71 6.50
C GLY A 525 -28.33 -0.48 6.63
N GLN A 526 -28.41 0.10 7.82
CA GLN A 526 -29.13 1.33 8.09
C GLN A 526 -28.35 2.20 9.07
N ARG A 527 -28.17 3.48 8.70
CA ARG A 527 -27.57 4.47 9.59
C ARG A 527 -28.55 4.86 10.69
N GLN A 528 -28.03 5.13 11.86
CA GLN A 528 -28.83 5.74 12.92
C GLN A 528 -29.20 7.16 12.50
N THR A 529 -30.34 7.64 12.99
CA THR A 529 -30.74 9.04 12.86
C THR A 529 -31.11 9.54 14.25
N THR A 530 -30.20 10.30 14.85
CA THR A 530 -30.39 10.90 16.16
C THR A 530 -30.80 12.37 16.02
N ASN A 531 -31.44 12.91 17.05
CA ASN A 531 -31.71 14.34 17.17
C ASN A 531 -31.14 14.81 18.50
N ILE A 532 -29.94 15.39 18.46
CA ILE A 532 -29.15 15.76 19.63
C ILE A 532 -28.71 17.22 19.57
N ALA A 533 -28.53 17.84 20.74
CA ALA A 533 -28.19 19.25 20.85
C ALA A 533 -26.89 19.64 20.12
N SER A 534 -25.93 18.73 20.01
CA SER A 534 -24.66 18.97 19.28
C SER A 534 -24.86 19.25 17.79
N GLN A 535 -25.92 18.68 17.18
CA GLN A 535 -26.27 18.95 15.77
C GLN A 535 -26.75 20.39 15.59
N ALA A 536 -27.64 20.86 16.48
CA ALA A 536 -28.10 22.25 16.47
C ALA A 536 -26.94 23.23 16.72
N LEU A 537 -26.08 22.93 17.70
CA LEU A 537 -24.90 23.74 18.00
C LEU A 537 -23.92 23.80 16.82
N PHE A 538 -23.75 22.69 16.11
CA PHE A 538 -22.91 22.66 14.91
C PHE A 538 -23.48 23.57 13.81
N ILE A 539 -24.76 23.46 13.50
CA ILE A 539 -25.40 24.33 12.48
C ILE A 539 -25.35 25.82 12.89
N MET A 540 -25.48 26.09 14.16
CA MET A 540 -25.44 27.50 14.63
C MET A 540 -24.05 28.12 14.61
N ASN A 541 -22.97 27.34 14.81
CA ASN A 541 -21.66 27.89 15.15
C ASN A 541 -20.51 27.41 14.22
N SER A 542 -20.73 26.43 13.34
CA SER A 542 -19.65 25.93 12.52
C SER A 542 -19.24 26.92 11.43
N LYS A 543 -17.93 26.96 11.16
CA LYS A 543 -17.33 27.80 10.13
C LYS A 543 -18.00 27.62 8.77
N ILE A 544 -18.27 26.35 8.37
CA ILE A 544 -18.88 26.04 7.08
C ILE A 544 -20.27 26.70 6.94
N VAL A 545 -21.10 26.68 7.98
CA VAL A 545 -22.44 27.29 7.92
C VAL A 545 -22.34 28.80 7.87
N ILE A 546 -21.44 29.41 8.67
CA ILE A 546 -21.24 30.87 8.69
C ILE A 546 -20.78 31.37 7.31
N GLU A 547 -19.80 30.71 6.69
CA GLU A 547 -19.29 31.06 5.35
C GLU A 547 -20.37 30.90 4.26
N GLN A 548 -21.22 29.85 4.34
CA GLN A 548 -22.29 29.68 3.36
C GLN A 548 -23.43 30.66 3.59
N ALA A 549 -23.74 31.01 4.82
CA ALA A 549 -24.71 32.06 5.11
C ALA A 549 -24.26 33.45 4.61
N GLU A 550 -22.97 33.76 4.72
CA GLU A 550 -22.38 34.95 4.15
C GLU A 550 -22.46 34.95 2.61
N ALA A 551 -22.02 33.88 1.97
CA ALA A 551 -22.08 33.75 0.51
C ALA A 551 -23.52 33.83 -0.01
N LEU A 552 -24.49 33.24 0.69
CA LEU A 552 -25.90 33.29 0.36
C LEU A 552 -26.48 34.71 0.51
N ALA A 553 -26.11 35.43 1.58
CA ALA A 553 -26.51 36.82 1.77
C ALA A 553 -25.94 37.74 0.66
N GLN A 554 -24.68 37.56 0.30
CA GLN A 554 -24.05 38.27 -0.82
C GLN A 554 -24.79 38.01 -2.14
N ASP A 555 -25.14 36.73 -2.45
CA ASP A 555 -25.85 36.36 -3.66
C ASP A 555 -27.23 37.07 -3.81
N VAL A 556 -27.98 37.19 -2.71
CA VAL A 556 -29.29 37.86 -2.76
C VAL A 556 -29.18 39.40 -2.76
N LEU A 557 -28.09 39.95 -2.24
CA LEU A 557 -27.82 41.38 -2.24
C LEU A 557 -27.15 41.88 -3.52
N THR A 558 -26.67 40.98 -4.40
CA THR A 558 -25.99 41.37 -5.65
C THR A 558 -26.88 42.20 -6.59
N ASP A 559 -28.18 41.94 -6.60
CA ASP A 559 -29.14 42.75 -7.36
C ASP A 559 -29.70 43.85 -6.48
N GLU A 560 -29.15 45.05 -6.62
CA GLU A 560 -29.55 46.23 -5.86
C GLU A 560 -30.98 46.71 -6.20
N SER A 561 -31.49 46.33 -7.37
CA SER A 561 -32.85 46.72 -7.81
C SER A 561 -33.96 45.83 -7.24
N MET A 562 -33.59 44.72 -6.61
CA MET A 562 -34.55 43.76 -6.06
C MET A 562 -35.08 44.26 -4.70
N GLU A 563 -36.40 44.28 -4.55
CA GLU A 563 -37.05 44.58 -3.27
C GLU A 563 -36.82 43.46 -2.23
N ASP A 564 -36.87 43.78 -0.95
CA ASP A 564 -36.55 42.85 0.13
C ASP A 564 -37.51 41.66 0.19
N GLU A 565 -38.79 41.83 -0.14
CA GLU A 565 -39.77 40.74 -0.28
C GLU A 565 -39.34 39.75 -1.35
N ALA A 566 -38.90 40.23 -2.51
CA ALA A 566 -38.44 39.38 -3.61
C ALA A 566 -37.12 38.65 -3.26
N ARG A 567 -36.24 39.30 -2.49
CA ARG A 567 -35.03 38.66 -1.94
C ARG A 567 -35.39 37.53 -0.99
N VAL A 568 -36.37 37.69 -0.12
CA VAL A 568 -36.85 36.61 0.77
C VAL A 568 -37.41 35.47 -0.07
N ASP A 569 -38.22 35.71 -1.10
CA ASP A 569 -38.74 34.68 -1.98
C ASP A 569 -37.62 33.96 -2.76
N LYS A 570 -36.58 34.67 -3.20
CA LYS A 570 -35.37 34.09 -3.80
C LYS A 570 -34.65 33.14 -2.83
N LEU A 571 -34.53 33.54 -1.55
CA LEU A 571 -33.94 32.68 -0.51
C LEU A 571 -34.76 31.38 -0.32
N PHE A 572 -36.08 31.53 -0.15
CA PHE A 572 -36.96 30.37 0.04
C PHE A 572 -36.94 29.42 -1.15
N MET A 573 -36.96 29.95 -2.38
CA MET A 573 -36.85 29.16 -3.59
C MET A 573 -35.51 28.40 -3.64
N LYS A 574 -34.41 29.02 -3.23
CA LYS A 574 -33.07 28.42 -3.25
C LYS A 574 -32.87 27.39 -2.15
N LEU A 575 -33.41 27.64 -0.95
CA LEU A 575 -33.24 26.77 0.20
C LEU A 575 -34.27 25.65 0.28
N PHE A 576 -35.53 25.94 -0.08
CA PHE A 576 -36.67 25.05 0.16
C PHE A 576 -37.43 24.68 -1.11
N GLY A 577 -37.09 25.22 -2.28
CA GLY A 577 -37.74 24.94 -3.54
C GLY A 577 -39.15 25.53 -3.67
N ARG A 578 -39.53 26.47 -2.83
CA ARG A 578 -40.83 27.15 -2.80
C ARG A 578 -40.69 28.65 -2.49
N VAL A 579 -41.67 29.44 -2.76
CA VAL A 579 -41.76 30.83 -2.28
C VAL A 579 -42.14 30.88 -0.81
N ALA A 580 -41.80 32.00 -0.14
CA ALA A 580 -42.20 32.23 1.24
C ALA A 580 -43.72 32.42 1.33
N ARG A 581 -44.33 31.90 2.38
CA ARG A 581 -45.71 32.25 2.75
C ARG A 581 -45.75 33.63 3.34
N ASP A 582 -46.91 34.32 3.31
CA ASP A 582 -47.03 35.72 3.79
C ASP A 582 -46.52 35.90 5.22
N GLY A 583 -46.83 34.98 6.14
CA GLY A 583 -46.33 35.03 7.52
C GLY A 583 -44.84 34.81 7.66
N GLU A 584 -44.26 33.96 6.84
CA GLU A 584 -42.81 33.71 6.80
C GLU A 584 -42.07 34.92 6.27
N ARG A 585 -42.57 35.51 5.18
CA ARG A 585 -42.02 36.72 4.58
C ARG A 585 -42.02 37.90 5.58
N LEU A 586 -43.13 38.14 6.28
CA LEU A 586 -43.23 39.15 7.31
C LEU A 586 -42.25 38.90 8.46
N SER A 587 -42.10 37.64 8.89
CA SER A 587 -41.17 37.27 9.96
C SER A 587 -39.70 37.52 9.53
N CYS A 588 -39.34 37.22 8.30
CA CYS A 588 -38.01 37.46 7.76
C CYS A 588 -37.67 38.96 7.69
N LEU A 589 -38.60 39.76 7.16
CA LEU A 589 -38.42 41.22 7.08
C LEU A 589 -38.34 41.85 8.46
N SER A 590 -39.18 41.41 9.41
CA SER A 590 -39.11 41.84 10.79
C SER A 590 -37.77 41.49 11.47
N HIS A 591 -37.23 40.28 11.18
CA HIS A 591 -35.92 39.90 11.70
C HIS A 591 -34.82 40.83 11.17
N ILE A 592 -34.81 41.11 9.87
CA ILE A 592 -33.85 42.03 9.26
C ILE A 592 -33.90 43.44 9.91
N ASP A 593 -35.12 44.01 10.02
CA ASP A 593 -35.33 45.33 10.63
C ASP A 593 -34.84 45.39 12.11
N GLN A 594 -35.25 44.38 12.90
CA GLN A 594 -34.83 44.28 14.30
C GLN A 594 -33.32 44.13 14.45
N TYR A 595 -32.71 43.33 13.59
CA TYR A 595 -31.27 43.09 13.64
C TYR A 595 -30.47 44.33 13.23
N GLN A 596 -30.92 45.06 12.20
CA GLN A 596 -30.31 46.34 11.81
C GLN A 596 -30.42 47.39 12.91
N LYS A 597 -31.56 47.47 13.62
CA LYS A 597 -31.72 48.36 14.78
C LYS A 597 -30.76 47.98 15.91
N ALA A 598 -30.62 46.72 16.20
CA ALA A 598 -29.67 46.24 17.21
C ALA A 598 -28.20 46.54 16.83
N LEU A 599 -27.85 46.40 15.56
CA LEU A 599 -26.53 46.80 15.06
C LEU A 599 -26.28 48.31 15.17
N ALA A 600 -27.30 49.15 14.91
CA ALA A 600 -27.18 50.59 15.02
C ALA A 600 -26.96 51.09 16.47
N GLU A 601 -27.36 50.28 17.47
CA GLU A 601 -27.10 50.50 18.89
C GLU A 601 -25.75 49.94 19.37
N SER A 602 -24.97 49.30 18.48
CA SER A 602 -23.67 48.72 18.75
C SER A 602 -22.52 49.48 18.09
N ASP A 603 -21.26 49.08 18.36
CA ASP A 603 -20.07 49.68 17.77
C ASP A 603 -19.77 49.18 16.33
N VAL A 604 -20.73 48.51 15.70
CA VAL A 604 -20.56 47.97 14.35
C VAL A 604 -20.74 49.08 13.30
N PRO A 605 -19.82 49.22 12.31
CA PRO A 605 -19.93 50.22 11.26
C PRO A 605 -21.22 50.08 10.43
N ALA A 606 -21.88 51.24 10.13
CA ALA A 606 -23.18 51.27 9.46
C ALA A 606 -23.18 50.60 8.05
N GLU A 607 -22.06 50.67 7.34
CA GLU A 607 -21.88 50.13 6.01
C GLU A 607 -22.03 48.60 5.95
N VAL A 608 -21.86 47.86 7.06
CA VAL A 608 -22.02 46.41 7.10
C VAL A 608 -23.36 45.95 7.69
N HIS A 609 -24.22 46.86 8.19
CA HIS A 609 -25.47 46.50 8.87
C HIS A 609 -26.42 45.71 7.97
N VAL A 610 -26.60 46.12 6.69
CA VAL A 610 -27.45 45.39 5.73
C VAL A 610 -26.90 43.99 5.49
N ALA A 611 -25.63 43.85 5.12
CA ALA A 611 -25.03 42.57 4.84
C ALA A 611 -25.08 41.63 6.07
N THR A 612 -24.78 42.12 7.26
CA THR A 612 -24.79 41.35 8.49
C THR A 612 -26.21 40.92 8.90
N SER A 613 -27.23 41.75 8.68
CA SER A 613 -28.62 41.39 8.96
C SER A 613 -29.13 40.26 8.03
N TRP A 614 -28.82 40.36 6.73
CA TRP A 614 -29.14 39.28 5.77
C TRP A 614 -28.35 38.00 6.04
N GLN A 615 -27.08 38.10 6.42
CA GLN A 615 -26.28 36.94 6.86
C GLN A 615 -26.90 36.24 8.09
N SER A 616 -27.40 37.04 9.06
CA SER A 616 -28.11 36.51 10.23
C SER A 616 -29.38 35.76 9.83
N LEU A 617 -30.19 36.34 8.92
CA LEU A 617 -31.38 35.67 8.38
C LEU A 617 -31.01 34.35 7.64
N CYS A 618 -30.02 34.38 6.75
CA CYS A 618 -29.56 33.22 6.03
C CYS A 618 -29.13 32.11 7.00
N ARG A 619 -28.39 32.46 8.06
CA ARG A 619 -27.98 31.47 9.09
C ARG A 619 -29.18 30.90 9.84
N ALA A 620 -30.20 31.69 10.15
CA ALA A 620 -31.42 31.19 10.77
C ALA A 620 -32.19 30.23 9.87
N LEU A 621 -32.31 30.53 8.57
CA LEU A 621 -32.96 29.68 7.60
C LEU A 621 -32.19 28.36 7.37
N LEU A 622 -30.85 28.39 7.28
CA LEU A 622 -30.01 27.21 7.20
C LEU A 622 -30.11 26.32 8.46
N ALA A 623 -30.43 26.92 9.61
CA ALA A 623 -30.65 26.19 10.86
C ALA A 623 -32.09 25.66 11.02
N SER A 624 -32.99 25.94 10.08
CA SER A 624 -34.36 25.45 10.12
C SER A 624 -34.47 23.95 9.85
N ASN A 625 -35.51 23.33 10.41
CA ASN A 625 -35.80 21.92 10.13
C ASN A 625 -36.08 21.68 8.62
N GLU A 626 -36.71 22.62 7.94
CA GLU A 626 -37.05 22.51 6.53
C GLU A 626 -35.81 22.42 5.62
N PHE A 627 -34.64 22.96 6.05
CA PHE A 627 -33.39 22.81 5.34
C PHE A 627 -32.74 21.43 5.55
N ILE A 628 -32.96 20.82 6.71
CA ILE A 628 -32.29 19.57 7.12
C ILE A 628 -33.15 18.34 6.82
N TYR A 629 -34.45 18.48 6.72
CA TYR A 629 -35.38 17.39 6.45
C TYR A 629 -35.98 17.53 5.05
N LEU A 630 -36.11 16.39 4.38
CA LEU A 630 -36.88 16.27 3.14
C LEU A 630 -38.34 15.96 3.49
N ASP A 631 -39.23 16.74 2.94
CA ASP A 631 -40.68 16.58 3.02
C ASP A 631 -41.22 15.84 1.81
#